data_78ed72605e0b86e15b071ccaafc38e85
#
_entry.id   78ed72605e0b86e15b071ccaafc38e85
#
_cell.length_a   1.000
_cell.length_b   1.000
_cell.length_c   1.000
_cell.angle_alpha   90.00
_cell.angle_beta   90.00
_cell.angle_gamma   90.00
#
_symmetry.space_group_name_H-M   'P 1'
#
loop_
_entity.id
_entity.type
_entity.pdbx_description
1 polymer ?
#
loop_
_entity_poly.entity_id
_entity_poly.type
_entity_poly.pdbx_seq_one_letter_code
_entity_poly.pdbx_strand_id
1 'polypeptide(L)'
;MVGGNYKDGQAAGITGDVYVSVGGNAVIKGSLIGGGTAAHNSTNNIDGSTYVVVRSMQSVTDETVSLNSVVRGFIIGGSAYETNNTSSAAITGSTNVTIDLGTASGNFVKSIVGGSYSGGSGTYTINGDSSVSITAASAAVFTGAIYGGGYGTAGTSSVRGNSSLTLDGGAYTGALYAGGGGANSTVSGNATLTVKKAEFRTGSTLGVTEGGTVGGSSSLLLGGYGSTADQAISFSNTVITGFDIVTMFQNSFFTGSLNVDSASTLALAGGAGTGINVNGAFSLSAEGELNLDLTGFGALTDGMSVLSTTRLTNISSIKATFADGVAGTIAVSANGRDLVYTAETLLLWAGGENGVWSAENIWTNGGAPATYADGLAVSFADQAGVAASVVQLDSEVSPGSMLVRNSTTRYELTGTGGIANTVITKEGAGTLVLGSASILGTGTTVAVSQGVLAFSYDTALPATGITWGAGSFLGAANGATVTVDLGAVTNPVFSLSPDANSFITLATPSDIVFGNAITGAGTVRKTGTGLLKLTGSNSGHILVQEGNLQVGDNTASINWGSAGSSVTLHDGTMLNISGRSNSHHVIGSDLVLGTSASDSVSLRWNDASQANAPIINTILPETLPSTGM
;
A
#
# COMPACT_ATOMS: atom_id res chain seq x y z
N MET A 1 -33.85 15.01 4.42
CA MET A 1 -33.54 15.89 3.25
C MET A 1 -32.69 15.10 2.30
N VAL A 2 -33.01 15.11 1.03
CA VAL A 2 -32.32 14.37 -0.03
C VAL A 2 -31.93 15.37 -1.10
N GLY A 3 -30.63 15.43 -1.44
CA GLY A 3 -30.11 16.33 -2.47
C GLY A 3 -30.38 15.82 -3.88
N GLY A 4 -30.27 14.50 -4.05
CA GLY A 4 -30.54 13.83 -5.30
C GLY A 4 -32.03 13.52 -5.54
N ASN A 5 -32.30 12.61 -6.47
CA ASN A 5 -33.67 12.24 -6.83
C ASN A 5 -34.31 11.31 -5.78
N TYR A 6 -35.56 11.55 -5.50
CA TYR A 6 -36.47 10.58 -4.86
C TYR A 6 -37.53 10.15 -5.90
N LYS A 7 -37.51 8.89 -6.31
CA LYS A 7 -38.51 8.39 -7.25
C LYS A 7 -38.87 6.92 -7.01
N ASP A 8 -40.16 6.61 -7.14
CA ASP A 8 -40.71 5.27 -7.02
C ASP A 8 -40.80 4.62 -8.42
N GLY A 9 -40.09 3.52 -8.63
CA GLY A 9 -40.29 2.61 -9.76
C GLY A 9 -39.72 3.03 -11.13
N GLN A 10 -38.90 4.09 -11.26
CA GLN A 10 -38.27 4.46 -12.55
C GLN A 10 -36.84 4.94 -12.40
N ALA A 11 -36.01 4.77 -13.47
CA ALA A 11 -34.69 5.34 -13.53
C ALA A 11 -34.74 6.88 -13.55
N ALA A 12 -33.89 7.52 -12.73
CA ALA A 12 -33.72 8.96 -12.70
C ALA A 12 -32.25 9.31 -12.66
N GLY A 13 -31.84 10.38 -13.34
CA GLY A 13 -30.47 10.89 -13.36
C GLY A 13 -30.41 12.38 -13.07
N ILE A 14 -29.33 12.84 -12.48
CA ILE A 14 -28.97 14.25 -12.35
C ILE A 14 -27.66 14.43 -13.06
N THR A 15 -27.59 15.44 -13.94
CA THR A 15 -26.32 15.88 -14.56
C THR A 15 -25.80 17.10 -13.80
N GLY A 16 -24.57 17.01 -13.31
CA GLY A 16 -23.92 18.02 -12.49
C GLY A 16 -23.89 17.69 -10.99
N ASP A 17 -23.26 18.56 -10.24
CA ASP A 17 -23.03 18.39 -8.81
C ASP A 17 -24.30 18.62 -7.97
N VAL A 18 -24.40 17.90 -6.86
CA VAL A 18 -25.50 18.03 -5.89
C VAL A 18 -25.02 18.61 -4.59
N TYR A 19 -25.64 19.69 -4.15
CA TYR A 19 -25.31 20.40 -2.90
C TYR A 19 -26.45 20.33 -1.90
N VAL A 20 -26.19 19.82 -0.71
CA VAL A 20 -27.13 19.81 0.44
C VAL A 20 -26.46 20.55 1.60
N SER A 21 -26.97 21.71 1.96
CA SER A 21 -26.44 22.51 3.05
C SER A 21 -27.49 22.75 4.13
N VAL A 22 -27.09 22.55 5.38
CA VAL A 22 -27.92 22.80 6.56
C VAL A 22 -27.12 23.70 7.53
N GLY A 23 -27.74 24.75 8.01
CA GLY A 23 -27.12 25.68 8.96
C GLY A 23 -28.13 26.51 9.73
N GLY A 24 -27.68 27.36 10.61
CA GLY A 24 -28.54 28.18 11.47
C GLY A 24 -29.36 27.34 12.46
N ASN A 25 -30.63 27.64 12.59
CA ASN A 25 -31.55 26.97 13.53
C ASN A 25 -32.37 25.83 12.87
N ALA A 26 -31.86 25.26 11.77
CA ALA A 26 -32.57 24.20 11.05
C ALA A 26 -32.56 22.89 11.86
N VAL A 27 -33.72 22.21 11.89
CA VAL A 27 -33.89 20.87 12.51
C VAL A 27 -34.32 19.88 11.45
N ILE A 28 -33.48 18.88 11.19
CA ILE A 28 -33.78 17.78 10.27
C ILE A 28 -34.24 16.57 11.08
N LYS A 29 -35.54 16.24 11.00
CA LYS A 29 -36.12 15.12 11.78
C LYS A 29 -35.75 13.73 11.26
N GLY A 30 -35.17 13.61 10.09
CA GLY A 30 -34.71 12.38 9.44
C GLY A 30 -33.26 12.46 9.02
N SER A 31 -32.87 11.63 8.05
CA SER A 31 -31.52 11.58 7.49
C SER A 31 -31.25 12.74 6.53
N LEU A 32 -29.97 13.09 6.40
CA LEU A 32 -29.43 14.04 5.44
C LEU A 32 -28.61 13.25 4.40
N ILE A 33 -29.01 13.29 3.14
CA ILE A 33 -28.46 12.43 2.07
C ILE A 33 -28.07 13.30 0.90
N GLY A 34 -26.81 13.23 0.50
CA GLY A 34 -26.25 13.97 -0.63
C GLY A 34 -26.72 13.43 -1.98
N GLY A 35 -26.69 12.12 -2.13
CA GLY A 35 -27.18 11.43 -3.32
C GLY A 35 -28.69 11.24 -3.35
N GLY A 36 -29.15 10.28 -4.12
CA GLY A 36 -30.56 9.91 -4.23
C GLY A 36 -30.99 8.86 -3.23
N THR A 37 -32.29 8.78 -2.96
CA THR A 37 -32.89 7.61 -2.32
C THR A 37 -33.67 6.83 -3.39
N ALA A 38 -33.33 5.56 -3.55
CA ALA A 38 -34.00 4.69 -4.49
C ALA A 38 -35.08 3.86 -3.79
N ALA A 39 -36.35 4.01 -4.16
CA ALA A 39 -37.43 3.16 -3.72
C ALA A 39 -37.78 2.16 -4.83
N HIS A 40 -38.06 0.91 -4.46
CA HIS A 40 -38.62 -0.14 -5.34
C HIS A 40 -37.93 -0.30 -6.72
N ASN A 41 -36.75 -0.98 -6.77
CA ASN A 41 -36.10 -1.41 -8.01
C ASN A 41 -35.81 -0.28 -9.02
N SER A 42 -35.44 0.90 -8.53
CA SER A 42 -35.10 2.05 -9.35
C SER A 42 -33.57 2.27 -9.42
N THR A 43 -33.13 2.93 -10.50
CA THR A 43 -31.73 3.36 -10.66
C THR A 43 -31.67 4.87 -10.55
N ASN A 44 -30.85 5.39 -9.64
CA ASN A 44 -30.63 6.82 -9.44
C ASN A 44 -29.16 7.17 -9.63
N ASN A 45 -28.82 7.70 -10.79
CA ASN A 45 -27.45 8.09 -11.09
C ASN A 45 -27.25 9.60 -10.94
N ILE A 46 -26.07 10.01 -10.49
CA ILE A 46 -25.61 11.39 -10.46
C ILE A 46 -24.34 11.46 -11.31
N ASP A 47 -24.40 12.22 -12.40
CA ASP A 47 -23.26 12.53 -13.24
C ASP A 47 -22.60 13.82 -12.73
N GLY A 48 -21.84 13.69 -11.67
CA GLY A 48 -21.19 14.74 -10.89
C GLY A 48 -20.83 14.27 -9.50
N SER A 49 -20.52 15.21 -8.62
CA SER A 49 -20.18 14.96 -7.21
C SER A 49 -21.32 15.35 -6.27
N THR A 50 -21.28 14.84 -5.03
CA THR A 50 -22.22 15.24 -3.98
C THR A 50 -21.52 15.93 -2.83
N TYR A 51 -22.15 16.96 -2.30
CA TYR A 51 -21.66 17.76 -1.19
C TYR A 51 -22.73 17.88 -0.11
N VAL A 52 -22.46 17.37 1.08
CA VAL A 52 -23.31 17.50 2.27
C VAL A 52 -22.58 18.38 3.27
N VAL A 53 -23.15 19.53 3.56
CA VAL A 53 -22.53 20.52 4.45
C VAL A 53 -23.46 20.81 5.63
N VAL A 54 -22.98 20.53 6.86
CA VAL A 54 -23.65 20.91 8.11
C VAL A 54 -22.80 21.98 8.78
N ARG A 55 -23.31 23.19 8.87
CA ARG A 55 -22.55 24.33 9.44
C ARG A 55 -23.04 24.70 10.83
N SER A 56 -22.13 25.30 11.59
CA SER A 56 -22.38 25.84 12.92
C SER A 56 -23.72 26.55 13.00
N MET A 57 -24.43 26.17 14.01
CA MET A 57 -25.62 26.86 14.44
C MET A 57 -25.18 28.06 15.32
N GLN A 58 -25.69 29.23 15.05
CA GLN A 58 -25.53 30.31 15.99
C GLN A 58 -26.02 29.82 17.37
N SER A 59 -25.28 30.20 18.41
CA SER A 59 -25.65 29.95 19.80
C SER A 59 -27.13 30.27 19.99
N VAL A 60 -27.97 29.23 19.98
CA VAL A 60 -29.32 29.37 20.51
C VAL A 60 -29.15 29.39 22.01
N THR A 61 -29.56 30.46 22.64
CA THR A 61 -29.55 30.63 24.09
C THR A 61 -30.49 29.67 24.81
N ASP A 62 -31.07 28.71 24.09
CA ASP A 62 -31.93 27.67 24.62
C ASP A 62 -31.11 26.40 24.90
N GLU A 63 -30.85 26.12 26.17
CA GLU A 63 -30.06 25.00 26.69
C GLU A 63 -30.60 23.61 26.31
N THR A 64 -31.69 23.52 25.57
CA THR A 64 -32.36 22.26 25.21
C THR A 64 -32.04 21.77 23.81
N VAL A 65 -31.29 22.50 22.99
CA VAL A 65 -30.96 22.10 21.58
C VAL A 65 -29.66 21.30 21.56
N SER A 66 -29.75 19.98 21.70
CA SER A 66 -28.63 19.07 21.49
C SER A 66 -28.35 18.90 20.00
N LEU A 67 -27.13 18.46 19.59
CA LEU A 67 -26.78 18.09 18.22
C LEU A 67 -27.76 17.11 17.57
N ASN A 68 -28.35 16.21 18.36
CA ASN A 68 -29.46 15.33 17.93
C ASN A 68 -30.71 16.09 17.49
N SER A 69 -30.86 17.35 17.84
CA SER A 69 -31.99 18.15 17.35
C SER A 69 -31.79 18.73 15.96
N VAL A 70 -30.54 18.73 15.44
CA VAL A 70 -30.23 19.27 14.10
C VAL A 70 -30.48 18.24 13.01
N VAL A 71 -29.86 17.07 13.13
CA VAL A 71 -30.07 15.93 12.21
C VAL A 71 -30.34 14.70 13.06
N ARG A 72 -31.60 14.24 13.06
CA ARG A 72 -32.02 13.08 13.87
C ARG A 72 -31.77 11.73 13.23
N GLY A 73 -31.44 11.71 11.94
CA GLY A 73 -31.08 10.54 11.15
C GLY A 73 -29.59 10.49 10.83
N PHE A 74 -29.25 9.65 9.84
CA PHE A 74 -27.89 9.53 9.32
C PHE A 74 -27.49 10.76 8.52
N ILE A 75 -26.18 11.06 8.47
CA ILE A 75 -25.59 11.94 7.46
C ILE A 75 -24.86 11.06 6.46
N ILE A 76 -25.24 11.13 5.17
CA ILE A 76 -24.75 10.26 4.11
C ILE A 76 -24.33 11.13 2.93
N GLY A 77 -23.06 11.03 2.54
CA GLY A 77 -22.52 11.77 1.40
C GLY A 77 -23.08 11.28 0.06
N GLY A 78 -23.14 9.98 -0.10
CA GLY A 78 -23.68 9.32 -1.28
C GLY A 78 -25.19 9.08 -1.26
N SER A 79 -25.60 8.02 -1.93
CA SER A 79 -27.00 7.56 -1.97
C SER A 79 -27.32 6.60 -0.82
N ALA A 80 -28.59 6.51 -0.43
CA ALA A 80 -29.00 5.66 0.67
C ALA A 80 -30.26 4.86 0.40
N TYR A 81 -30.33 3.66 0.98
CA TYR A 81 -31.55 2.89 1.12
C TYR A 81 -31.53 1.98 2.38
N GLU A 82 -32.64 1.90 3.07
CA GLU A 82 -32.75 1.23 4.39
C GLU A 82 -33.52 -0.11 4.39
N THR A 83 -34.18 -0.53 3.29
CA THR A 83 -35.01 -1.74 3.26
C THR A 83 -34.79 -2.64 2.04
N ASN A 84 -35.35 -3.87 2.06
CA ASN A 84 -35.17 -5.02 1.17
C ASN A 84 -35.41 -4.81 -0.33
N ASN A 85 -34.69 -3.92 -1.01
CA ASN A 85 -34.83 -3.66 -2.45
C ASN A 85 -33.52 -3.85 -3.22
N THR A 86 -33.66 -4.16 -4.51
CA THR A 86 -32.58 -4.33 -5.49
C THR A 86 -32.22 -3.04 -6.23
N SER A 87 -32.44 -1.89 -5.61
CA SER A 87 -32.16 -0.57 -6.20
C SER A 87 -30.65 -0.33 -6.36
N SER A 88 -30.26 0.45 -7.37
CA SER A 88 -28.87 0.81 -7.60
C SER A 88 -28.70 2.31 -7.79
N ALA A 89 -27.53 2.84 -7.45
CA ALA A 89 -27.16 4.21 -7.77
C ALA A 89 -25.66 4.30 -8.03
N ALA A 90 -25.28 5.13 -9.02
CA ALA A 90 -23.90 5.47 -9.30
C ALA A 90 -23.72 6.99 -9.21
N ILE A 91 -22.62 7.41 -8.59
CA ILE A 91 -22.13 8.78 -8.56
C ILE A 91 -20.82 8.78 -9.35
N THR A 92 -20.75 9.52 -10.46
CA THR A 92 -19.58 9.52 -11.33
C THR A 92 -18.41 10.31 -10.74
N GLY A 93 -18.70 11.31 -9.94
CA GLY A 93 -17.71 12.09 -9.18
C GLY A 93 -17.46 11.55 -7.77
N SER A 94 -17.14 12.45 -6.87
CA SER A 94 -16.81 12.18 -5.46
C SER A 94 -17.97 12.50 -4.51
N THR A 95 -17.89 11.97 -3.28
CA THR A 95 -18.82 12.32 -2.21
C THR A 95 -18.09 13.06 -1.09
N ASN A 96 -18.66 14.16 -0.62
CA ASN A 96 -18.04 15.03 0.36
C ASN A 96 -19.02 15.37 1.49
N VAL A 97 -18.68 15.03 2.71
CA VAL A 97 -19.42 15.40 3.92
C VAL A 97 -18.57 16.34 4.75
N THR A 98 -19.06 17.56 4.95
CA THR A 98 -18.40 18.55 5.81
C THR A 98 -19.30 18.91 6.96
N ILE A 99 -18.81 18.73 8.18
CA ILE A 99 -19.48 19.08 9.41
C ILE A 99 -18.61 20.11 10.13
N ASP A 100 -19.10 21.34 10.22
CA ASP A 100 -18.45 22.44 10.93
C ASP A 100 -19.40 22.95 12.01
N LEU A 101 -19.20 22.51 13.23
CA LEU A 101 -20.06 22.83 14.36
C LEU A 101 -19.58 24.05 15.16
N GLY A 102 -18.40 24.61 14.84
CA GLY A 102 -17.81 25.73 15.59
C GLY A 102 -17.77 25.44 17.09
N THR A 103 -18.45 26.26 17.90
CA THR A 103 -18.54 26.13 19.36
C THR A 103 -19.76 25.34 19.84
N ALA A 104 -20.56 24.75 18.94
CA ALA A 104 -21.75 24.00 19.33
C ALA A 104 -21.41 22.81 20.24
N SER A 105 -22.30 22.55 21.19
CA SER A 105 -22.21 21.43 22.15
C SER A 105 -23.37 20.47 21.95
N GLY A 106 -23.26 19.25 22.48
CA GLY A 106 -24.31 18.23 22.47
C GLY A 106 -23.87 16.91 21.85
N ASN A 107 -24.81 15.95 21.80
CA ASN A 107 -24.52 14.58 21.36
C ASN A 107 -25.06 14.32 19.95
N PHE A 108 -24.23 13.75 19.09
CA PHE A 108 -24.59 13.21 17.78
C PHE A 108 -24.56 11.68 17.84
N VAL A 109 -25.74 11.03 17.83
CA VAL A 109 -25.87 9.58 18.13
C VAL A 109 -26.01 8.72 16.89
N LYS A 110 -26.20 9.31 15.70
CA LYS A 110 -26.35 8.57 14.44
C LYS A 110 -25.05 8.53 13.66
N SER A 111 -24.96 7.53 12.78
CA SER A 111 -23.74 7.34 11.99
C SER A 111 -23.61 8.40 10.88
N ILE A 112 -22.36 8.69 10.54
CA ILE A 112 -21.95 9.53 9.43
C ILE A 112 -21.26 8.62 8.43
N VAL A 113 -21.67 8.68 7.16
CA VAL A 113 -21.17 7.84 6.08
C VAL A 113 -20.73 8.75 4.93
N GLY A 114 -19.45 8.78 4.63
CA GLY A 114 -18.89 9.59 3.54
C GLY A 114 -19.41 9.13 2.18
N GLY A 115 -19.41 7.83 1.95
CA GLY A 115 -19.92 7.18 0.76
C GLY A 115 -21.43 6.94 0.78
N SER A 116 -21.86 5.86 0.16
CA SER A 116 -23.27 5.44 0.11
C SER A 116 -23.62 4.47 1.23
N TYR A 117 -24.89 4.43 1.60
CA TYR A 117 -25.43 3.51 2.60
C TYR A 117 -26.35 2.47 1.95
N SER A 118 -25.99 1.18 2.05
CA SER A 118 -26.77 0.06 1.53
C SER A 118 -27.21 -0.89 2.66
N GLY A 119 -28.37 -0.62 3.25
CA GLY A 119 -29.00 -1.50 4.24
C GLY A 119 -29.85 -2.63 3.60
N GLY A 120 -30.21 -2.51 2.33
CA GLY A 120 -30.91 -3.52 1.52
C GLY A 120 -30.00 -4.20 0.49
N SER A 121 -30.55 -5.01 -0.43
CA SER A 121 -29.78 -5.79 -1.43
C SER A 121 -29.31 -4.98 -2.65
N GLY A 122 -29.36 -3.66 -2.60
CA GLY A 122 -28.96 -2.78 -3.71
C GLY A 122 -27.45 -2.63 -3.89
N THR A 123 -27.03 -2.10 -5.04
CA THR A 123 -25.64 -1.81 -5.37
C THR A 123 -25.44 -0.31 -5.56
N TYR A 124 -24.52 0.26 -4.79
CA TYR A 124 -24.19 1.68 -4.81
C TYR A 124 -22.71 1.88 -5.10
N THR A 125 -22.40 2.69 -6.12
CA THR A 125 -21.02 2.91 -6.57
C THR A 125 -20.72 4.40 -6.60
N ILE A 126 -19.55 4.76 -6.09
CA ILE A 126 -18.92 6.08 -6.22
C ILE A 126 -17.66 5.87 -7.05
N ASN A 127 -17.56 6.53 -8.21
CA ASN A 127 -16.42 6.37 -9.11
C ASN A 127 -15.20 7.21 -8.66
N GLY A 128 -15.44 8.33 -7.97
CA GLY A 128 -14.41 9.17 -7.36
C GLY A 128 -14.11 8.79 -5.92
N ASP A 129 -13.60 9.75 -5.17
CA ASP A 129 -13.24 9.62 -3.76
C ASP A 129 -14.46 9.82 -2.84
N SER A 130 -14.31 9.38 -1.59
CA SER A 130 -15.26 9.64 -0.51
C SER A 130 -14.56 10.37 0.64
N SER A 131 -15.13 11.46 1.13
CA SER A 131 -14.53 12.22 2.23
C SER A 131 -15.53 12.64 3.30
N VAL A 132 -15.06 12.59 4.56
CA VAL A 132 -15.74 13.17 5.72
C VAL A 132 -14.77 14.10 6.43
N SER A 133 -15.17 15.33 6.67
CA SER A 133 -14.41 16.32 7.46
C SER A 133 -15.28 16.86 8.59
N ILE A 134 -14.78 16.78 9.83
CA ILE A 134 -15.47 17.24 11.03
C ILE A 134 -14.61 18.27 11.73
N THR A 135 -15.13 19.49 11.88
CA THR A 135 -14.58 20.54 12.73
C THR A 135 -15.57 20.81 13.87
N ALA A 136 -15.13 20.59 15.10
CA ALA A 136 -16.02 20.72 16.26
C ALA A 136 -15.26 21.08 17.55
N ALA A 137 -15.93 21.75 18.48
CA ALA A 137 -15.41 21.91 19.84
C ALA A 137 -15.47 20.59 20.62
N SER A 138 -14.67 20.44 21.67
CA SER A 138 -14.66 19.24 22.55
C SER A 138 -16.00 18.96 23.24
N ALA A 139 -16.87 19.97 23.36
CA ALA A 139 -18.22 19.83 23.90
C ALA A 139 -19.20 19.13 22.93
N ALA A 140 -18.83 18.96 21.65
CA ALA A 140 -19.60 18.20 20.67
C ALA A 140 -19.20 16.72 20.76
N VAL A 141 -20.14 15.84 21.09
CA VAL A 141 -19.89 14.41 21.33
C VAL A 141 -20.52 13.57 20.23
N PHE A 142 -19.70 12.77 19.54
CA PHE A 142 -20.13 11.83 18.50
C PHE A 142 -20.15 10.41 19.08
N THR A 143 -21.35 9.83 19.18
CA THR A 143 -21.55 8.48 19.74
C THR A 143 -21.87 7.45 18.68
N GLY A 144 -22.31 7.86 17.48
CA GLY A 144 -22.51 6.99 16.31
C GLY A 144 -21.18 6.66 15.61
N ALA A 145 -21.17 5.59 14.84
CA ALA A 145 -20.02 5.24 14.02
C ALA A 145 -19.84 6.23 12.85
N ILE A 146 -18.60 6.49 12.46
CA ILE A 146 -18.24 7.38 11.36
C ILE A 146 -17.38 6.61 10.35
N TYR A 147 -17.78 6.64 9.09
CA TYR A 147 -17.12 5.94 7.99
C TYR A 147 -16.66 6.97 6.94
N GLY A 148 -15.38 6.98 6.60
CA GLY A 148 -14.84 7.77 5.49
C GLY A 148 -15.38 7.27 4.13
N GLY A 149 -15.53 5.96 3.98
CA GLY A 149 -16.14 5.29 2.83
C GLY A 149 -17.62 5.04 2.96
N GLY A 150 -18.11 3.99 2.31
CA GLY A 150 -19.52 3.60 2.32
C GLY A 150 -19.87 2.59 3.41
N TYR A 151 -21.15 2.28 3.53
CA TYR A 151 -21.65 1.25 4.44
C TYR A 151 -22.54 0.26 3.68
N GLY A 152 -22.23 -1.03 3.75
CA GLY A 152 -22.97 -2.09 3.05
C GLY A 152 -23.07 -3.38 3.86
N THR A 153 -24.29 -3.79 4.23
CA THR A 153 -24.54 -5.05 4.95
C THR A 153 -25.16 -6.12 4.06
N ALA A 154 -26.39 -5.91 3.58
CA ALA A 154 -27.07 -6.84 2.68
C ALA A 154 -26.76 -6.53 1.21
N GLY A 155 -26.64 -5.25 0.85
CA GLY A 155 -26.21 -4.79 -0.48
C GLY A 155 -24.79 -4.23 -0.46
N THR A 156 -24.30 -3.83 -1.63
CA THR A 156 -22.94 -3.39 -1.85
C THR A 156 -22.82 -1.87 -1.80
N SER A 157 -21.81 -1.34 -1.14
CA SER A 157 -21.38 0.05 -1.22
C SER A 157 -19.93 0.12 -1.61
N SER A 158 -19.64 0.63 -2.81
CA SER A 158 -18.29 0.65 -3.38
C SER A 158 -17.82 2.08 -3.64
N VAL A 159 -16.61 2.40 -3.18
CA VAL A 159 -15.85 3.60 -3.51
C VAL A 159 -14.67 3.16 -4.37
N ARG A 160 -14.60 3.59 -5.64
CA ARG A 160 -13.51 3.21 -6.56
C ARG A 160 -12.26 4.03 -6.34
N GLY A 161 -12.37 5.25 -5.86
CA GLY A 161 -11.27 6.10 -5.43
C GLY A 161 -10.83 5.83 -3.99
N ASN A 162 -10.28 6.86 -3.35
CA ASN A 162 -9.84 6.83 -1.97
C ASN A 162 -10.97 7.15 -1.00
N SER A 163 -10.79 6.77 0.25
CA SER A 163 -11.63 7.25 1.36
C SER A 163 -10.82 8.04 2.37
N SER A 164 -11.42 9.09 2.92
CA SER A 164 -10.77 9.91 3.94
C SER A 164 -11.74 10.35 5.04
N LEU A 165 -11.25 10.33 6.28
CA LEU A 165 -11.93 10.89 7.45
C LEU A 165 -10.97 11.86 8.13
N THR A 166 -11.35 13.13 8.27
CA THR A 166 -10.54 14.16 8.93
C THR A 166 -11.28 14.70 10.13
N LEU A 167 -10.61 14.73 11.29
CA LEU A 167 -11.12 15.22 12.56
C LEU A 167 -10.31 16.44 13.02
N ASP A 168 -10.98 17.55 13.24
CA ASP A 168 -10.42 18.78 13.80
C ASP A 168 -11.23 19.20 15.05
N GLY A 169 -11.07 18.45 16.12
CA GLY A 169 -11.79 18.58 17.39
C GLY A 169 -12.93 17.58 17.56
N GLY A 170 -13.80 17.85 18.53
CA GLY A 170 -14.88 16.95 18.93
C GLY A 170 -14.45 15.88 19.94
N ALA A 171 -15.45 15.27 20.57
CA ALA A 171 -15.29 14.10 21.44
C ALA A 171 -15.99 12.89 20.82
N TYR A 172 -15.37 11.73 20.87
CA TYR A 172 -15.83 10.52 20.19
C TYR A 172 -15.93 9.35 21.18
N THR A 173 -17.09 8.70 21.21
CA THR A 173 -17.31 7.43 21.93
C THR A 173 -17.69 6.30 20.97
N GLY A 174 -18.04 6.64 19.73
CA GLY A 174 -18.30 5.68 18.64
C GLY A 174 -17.03 5.22 17.96
N ALA A 175 -17.17 4.24 17.06
CA ALA A 175 -16.10 3.77 16.21
C ALA A 175 -15.91 4.70 15.00
N LEU A 176 -14.67 4.86 14.57
CA LEU A 176 -14.27 5.70 13.45
C LEU A 176 -13.46 4.86 12.47
N TYR A 177 -13.90 4.78 11.23
CA TYR A 177 -13.28 3.98 10.20
C TYR A 177 -12.86 4.85 9.01
N ALA A 178 -11.58 4.75 8.63
CA ALA A 178 -11.05 5.45 7.46
C ALA A 178 -11.74 5.02 6.16
N GLY A 179 -12.02 3.72 6.04
CA GLY A 179 -12.75 3.10 4.95
C GLY A 179 -14.24 2.96 5.24
N GLY A 180 -14.81 1.84 4.84
CA GLY A 180 -16.25 1.59 4.93
C GLY A 180 -16.64 0.67 6.08
N GLY A 181 -17.94 0.48 6.26
CA GLY A 181 -18.52 -0.44 7.23
C GLY A 181 -19.46 -1.47 6.61
N GLY A 182 -19.63 -2.61 7.33
CA GLY A 182 -20.37 -3.76 6.86
C GLY A 182 -19.61 -4.61 5.84
N ALA A 183 -19.90 -5.92 5.81
CA ALA A 183 -19.14 -6.91 5.05
C ALA A 183 -19.12 -6.68 3.52
N ASN A 184 -20.06 -5.90 2.99
CA ASN A 184 -20.20 -5.63 1.56
C ASN A 184 -19.80 -4.18 1.19
N SER A 185 -18.99 -3.51 2.02
CA SER A 185 -18.39 -2.24 1.66
C SER A 185 -16.99 -2.43 1.11
N THR A 186 -16.66 -1.68 0.05
CA THR A 186 -15.32 -1.72 -0.58
C THR A 186 -14.81 -0.32 -0.84
N VAL A 187 -13.50 -0.11 -0.64
CA VAL A 187 -12.75 1.05 -1.09
C VAL A 187 -11.61 0.51 -1.95
N SER A 188 -11.55 0.86 -3.23
CA SER A 188 -10.51 0.33 -4.13
C SER A 188 -9.18 1.04 -3.98
N GLY A 189 -9.19 2.31 -3.62
CA GLY A 189 -8.01 3.13 -3.33
C GLY A 189 -7.56 3.04 -1.86
N ASN A 190 -6.86 4.07 -1.42
CA ASN A 190 -6.35 4.20 -0.06
C ASN A 190 -7.42 4.63 0.93
N ALA A 191 -7.24 4.26 2.21
CA ALA A 191 -8.08 4.73 3.30
C ALA A 191 -7.26 5.51 4.34
N THR A 192 -7.62 6.78 4.59
CA THR A 192 -6.86 7.65 5.49
C THR A 192 -7.75 8.23 6.58
N LEU A 193 -7.34 8.09 7.84
CA LEU A 193 -7.90 8.81 8.98
C LEU A 193 -6.89 9.86 9.47
N THR A 194 -7.25 11.12 9.42
CA THR A 194 -6.43 12.24 9.91
C THR A 194 -7.06 12.84 11.15
N VAL A 195 -6.33 12.85 12.24
CA VAL A 195 -6.73 13.47 13.51
C VAL A 195 -5.83 14.66 13.81
N LYS A 196 -6.34 15.86 13.64
CA LYS A 196 -5.62 17.10 13.98
C LYS A 196 -5.68 17.36 15.48
N LYS A 197 -6.85 17.28 16.05
CA LYS A 197 -7.16 17.28 17.48
C LYS A 197 -8.44 16.49 17.73
N ALA A 198 -8.57 15.82 18.86
CA ALA A 198 -9.79 15.10 19.25
C ALA A 198 -9.69 14.59 20.69
N GLU A 199 -10.86 14.31 21.30
CA GLU A 199 -10.99 13.56 22.54
C GLU A 199 -11.64 12.20 22.24
N PHE A 200 -10.86 11.11 22.33
CA PHE A 200 -11.38 9.74 22.22
C PHE A 200 -11.70 9.21 23.62
N ARG A 201 -12.98 8.97 23.88
CA ARG A 201 -13.47 8.49 25.17
C ARG A 201 -13.55 6.97 25.20
N THR A 202 -13.71 6.40 26.38
CA THR A 202 -13.82 4.95 26.58
C THR A 202 -14.86 4.32 25.64
N GLY A 203 -14.45 3.29 24.90
CA GLY A 203 -15.27 2.59 23.91
C GLY A 203 -15.07 3.06 22.47
N SER A 204 -14.27 4.11 22.25
CA SER A 204 -13.90 4.51 20.88
C SER A 204 -12.92 3.53 20.23
N THR A 205 -13.06 3.35 18.93
CA THR A 205 -12.15 2.56 18.10
C THR A 205 -11.75 3.41 16.89
N LEU A 206 -10.46 3.40 16.54
CA LEU A 206 -9.95 3.93 15.29
C LEU A 206 -9.56 2.73 14.42
N GLY A 207 -10.26 2.52 13.34
CA GLY A 207 -10.06 1.36 12.47
C GLY A 207 -10.03 1.70 10.99
N VAL A 208 -9.63 0.73 10.20
CA VAL A 208 -9.67 0.84 8.73
C VAL A 208 -11.07 0.58 8.22
N THR A 209 -11.66 -0.55 8.61
CA THR A 209 -13.03 -0.94 8.21
C THR A 209 -13.74 -1.70 9.32
N GLU A 210 -15.08 -1.68 9.28
CA GLU A 210 -15.93 -2.57 10.06
C GLU A 210 -16.40 -3.74 9.16
N GLY A 211 -15.53 -4.71 8.89
CA GLY A 211 -15.85 -5.90 8.09
C GLY A 211 -15.79 -5.72 6.57
N GLY A 212 -15.58 -4.51 6.07
CA GLY A 212 -15.38 -4.22 4.64
C GLY A 212 -13.94 -4.43 4.18
N THR A 213 -13.62 -4.02 2.95
CA THR A 213 -12.28 -4.16 2.37
C THR A 213 -11.73 -2.83 1.86
N VAL A 214 -10.41 -2.66 1.95
CA VAL A 214 -9.63 -1.59 1.33
C VAL A 214 -8.59 -2.24 0.41
N GLY A 215 -8.54 -1.81 -0.86
CA GLY A 215 -7.62 -2.38 -1.86
C GLY A 215 -6.26 -1.70 -1.90
N GLY A 216 -6.17 -0.46 -1.44
CA GLY A 216 -4.93 0.31 -1.30
C GLY A 216 -4.39 0.30 0.13
N SER A 217 -3.44 1.20 0.40
CA SER A 217 -2.84 1.36 1.73
C SER A 217 -3.80 2.06 2.70
N SER A 218 -3.65 1.72 3.98
CA SER A 218 -4.42 2.33 5.07
C SER A 218 -3.52 3.10 6.02
N SER A 219 -3.90 4.35 6.35
CA SER A 219 -3.07 5.23 7.16
C SER A 219 -3.87 5.95 8.23
N LEU A 220 -3.30 6.03 9.43
CA LEU A 220 -3.76 6.89 10.52
C LEU A 220 -2.70 7.97 10.77
N LEU A 221 -3.09 9.24 10.66
CA LEU A 221 -2.25 10.41 10.89
C LEU A 221 -2.67 11.11 12.17
N LEU A 222 -1.79 11.16 13.18
CA LEU A 222 -2.05 11.73 14.49
C LEU A 222 -1.24 13.01 14.72
N GLY A 223 -1.88 14.15 14.71
CA GLY A 223 -1.26 15.46 14.95
C GLY A 223 -0.77 16.15 13.69
N GLY A 224 0.35 16.85 13.79
CA GLY A 224 1.02 17.55 12.67
C GLY A 224 0.60 19.01 12.44
N TYR A 225 -0.30 19.56 13.23
CA TYR A 225 -0.90 20.87 13.00
C TYR A 225 -0.69 21.90 14.12
N GLY A 226 0.32 21.73 14.94
CA GLY A 226 0.70 22.71 15.95
C GLY A 226 0.95 22.12 17.34
N SER A 227 1.64 22.88 18.20
CA SER A 227 2.16 22.44 19.50
C SER A 227 1.44 23.06 20.71
N THR A 228 0.20 23.51 20.56
CA THR A 228 -0.57 24.11 21.68
C THR A 228 -1.44 23.06 22.37
N ALA A 229 -1.67 23.24 23.66
CA ALA A 229 -2.57 22.38 24.45
C ALA A 229 -3.99 22.26 23.87
N ASP A 230 -4.42 23.25 23.09
CA ASP A 230 -5.72 23.25 22.40
C ASP A 230 -5.77 22.28 21.21
N GLN A 231 -4.64 21.68 20.84
CA GLN A 231 -4.51 20.72 19.75
C GLN A 231 -4.16 19.31 20.26
N ALA A 232 -4.45 19.03 21.54
CA ALA A 232 -4.23 17.73 22.12
C ALA A 232 -5.11 16.65 21.49
N ILE A 233 -4.52 15.48 21.32
CA ILE A 233 -5.23 14.24 21.02
C ILE A 233 -5.27 13.43 22.30
N SER A 234 -6.47 13.19 22.81
CA SER A 234 -6.67 12.49 24.08
C SER A 234 -7.28 11.12 23.85
N PHE A 235 -6.69 10.09 24.44
CA PHE A 235 -7.12 8.70 24.32
C PHE A 235 -7.55 8.14 25.69
N SER A 236 -8.76 7.56 25.77
CA SER A 236 -9.24 6.84 26.94
C SER A 236 -9.55 5.40 26.56
N ASN A 237 -8.58 4.50 26.68
CA ASN A 237 -8.69 3.10 26.27
C ASN A 237 -9.15 2.93 24.80
N THR A 238 -8.62 3.75 23.91
CA THR A 238 -8.92 3.71 22.48
C THR A 238 -8.11 2.62 21.82
N VAL A 239 -8.77 1.80 21.01
CA VAL A 239 -8.12 0.75 20.20
C VAL A 239 -7.86 1.29 18.81
N ILE A 240 -6.63 1.15 18.34
CA ILE A 240 -6.20 1.46 16.97
C ILE A 240 -5.93 0.13 16.26
N THR A 241 -6.65 -0.15 15.17
CA THR A 241 -6.61 -1.47 14.54
C THR A 241 -6.67 -1.43 13.01
N GLY A 242 -5.92 -2.34 12.38
CA GLY A 242 -5.97 -2.64 10.95
C GLY A 242 -5.27 -1.64 10.03
N PHE A 243 -4.66 -0.58 10.54
CA PHE A 243 -3.88 0.35 9.70
C PHE A 243 -2.52 -0.24 9.33
N ASP A 244 -2.11 -0.07 8.07
CA ASP A 244 -0.76 -0.43 7.63
C ASP A 244 0.28 0.49 8.29
N ILE A 245 -0.04 1.80 8.39
CA ILE A 245 0.84 2.81 8.96
C ILE A 245 0.07 3.69 9.95
N VAL A 246 0.64 3.86 11.15
CA VAL A 246 0.20 4.85 12.14
C VAL A 246 1.30 5.90 12.27
N THR A 247 1.05 7.14 11.82
CA THR A 247 2.02 8.23 11.90
C THR A 247 1.71 9.14 13.08
N MET A 248 2.70 9.35 13.95
CA MET A 248 2.66 10.34 15.04
C MET A 248 3.60 11.50 14.72
N PHE A 249 3.10 12.72 14.79
CA PHE A 249 3.89 13.92 14.49
C PHE A 249 4.49 14.54 15.75
N GLN A 250 5.77 14.93 15.70
CA GLN A 250 6.55 15.44 16.83
C GLN A 250 5.88 16.62 17.54
N ASN A 251 5.38 17.60 16.90
CA ASN A 251 4.82 18.80 17.53
C ASN A 251 3.37 18.62 18.02
N SER A 252 2.97 17.40 18.34
CA SER A 252 1.63 17.07 18.80
C SER A 252 1.65 16.72 20.28
N PHE A 253 0.56 17.00 20.98
CA PHE A 253 0.40 16.69 22.38
C PHE A 253 -0.55 15.51 22.56
N PHE A 254 -0.03 14.39 23.05
CA PHE A 254 -0.79 13.16 23.24
C PHE A 254 -1.04 12.91 24.72
N THR A 255 -2.30 12.61 25.08
CA THR A 255 -2.67 12.23 26.45
C THR A 255 -3.44 10.91 26.44
N GLY A 256 -3.32 10.16 27.56
CA GLY A 256 -3.96 8.86 27.71
C GLY A 256 -3.22 7.73 27.00
N SER A 257 -3.79 6.53 27.06
CA SER A 257 -3.10 5.32 26.60
C SER A 257 -3.46 4.96 25.16
N LEU A 258 -2.43 4.64 24.38
CA LEU A 258 -2.55 4.14 23.00
C LEU A 258 -2.32 2.63 22.97
N ASN A 259 -3.21 1.93 22.27
CA ASN A 259 -3.04 0.52 21.94
C ASN A 259 -3.07 0.39 20.41
N VAL A 260 -1.92 0.05 19.80
CA VAL A 260 -1.74 -0.01 18.35
C VAL A 260 -1.67 -1.47 17.91
N ASP A 261 -2.22 -1.79 16.74
CA ASP A 261 -2.15 -3.13 16.19
C ASP A 261 -0.67 -3.55 15.98
N SER A 262 -0.33 -4.75 16.41
CA SER A 262 1.02 -5.28 16.28
C SER A 262 1.48 -5.49 14.83
N ALA A 263 0.54 -5.55 13.87
CA ALA A 263 0.83 -5.62 12.44
C ALA A 263 1.12 -4.26 11.80
N SER A 264 0.82 -3.15 12.49
CA SER A 264 1.03 -1.79 11.96
C SER A 264 2.49 -1.36 12.04
N THR A 265 2.91 -0.53 11.07
CA THR A 265 4.15 0.24 11.21
C THR A 265 3.87 1.55 11.94
N LEU A 266 4.58 1.81 13.04
CA LEU A 266 4.56 3.09 13.74
C LEU A 266 5.57 4.04 13.09
N ALA A 267 5.10 5.08 12.40
CA ALA A 267 5.95 6.13 11.86
C ALA A 267 6.00 7.32 12.82
N LEU A 268 7.21 7.74 13.20
CA LEU A 268 7.41 8.96 13.97
C LEU A 268 7.97 10.04 13.04
N ALA A 269 7.25 11.15 12.88
CA ALA A 269 7.55 12.17 11.88
C ALA A 269 7.59 13.59 12.46
N GLY A 270 8.40 14.45 11.84
CA GLY A 270 8.48 15.90 12.18
C GLY A 270 9.92 16.39 12.31
N GLY A 271 10.19 17.65 12.00
CA GLY A 271 11.53 18.19 11.76
C GLY A 271 12.30 18.78 12.95
N ALA A 272 11.83 18.67 14.20
CA ALA A 272 12.33 19.55 15.28
C ALA A 272 13.35 18.91 16.23
N GLY A 273 13.84 17.70 15.99
CA GLY A 273 14.88 17.07 16.84
C GLY A 273 14.46 16.80 18.30
N THR A 274 13.16 16.70 18.56
CA THR A 274 12.60 16.34 19.88
C THR A 274 11.77 15.07 19.77
N GLY A 275 11.86 14.17 20.75
CA GLY A 275 11.02 12.97 20.81
C GLY A 275 9.54 13.27 20.94
N ILE A 276 8.72 12.30 20.59
CA ILE A 276 7.28 12.34 20.79
C ILE A 276 6.98 11.97 22.26
N ASN A 277 6.12 12.75 22.89
CA ASN A 277 5.70 12.51 24.28
C ASN A 277 4.22 12.09 24.31
N VAL A 278 3.96 10.91 24.86
CA VAL A 278 2.63 10.42 25.17
C VAL A 278 2.44 10.39 26.68
N ASN A 279 1.65 11.31 27.20
CA ASN A 279 1.29 11.31 28.62
C ASN A 279 0.27 10.19 28.92
N GLY A 280 0.71 8.95 28.79
CA GLY A 280 -0.05 7.71 28.93
C GLY A 280 0.80 6.50 28.56
N ALA A 281 0.24 5.30 28.62
CA ALA A 281 0.92 4.08 28.19
C ALA A 281 0.85 3.92 26.66
N PHE A 282 1.87 3.28 26.09
CA PHE A 282 1.85 2.77 24.73
C PHE A 282 1.99 1.24 24.77
N SER A 283 1.15 0.55 24.01
CA SER A 283 1.19 -0.90 23.90
C SER A 283 0.91 -1.36 22.46
N LEU A 284 1.46 -2.51 22.10
CA LEU A 284 0.93 -3.27 20.97
C LEU A 284 -0.30 -4.07 21.40
N SER A 285 -1.21 -4.37 20.47
CA SER A 285 -2.42 -5.16 20.69
C SER A 285 -2.14 -6.60 21.13
N ALA A 286 -0.99 -7.14 20.70
CA ALA A 286 -0.44 -8.42 21.12
C ALA A 286 1.08 -8.26 21.34
N GLU A 287 1.69 -9.18 22.10
CA GLU A 287 3.15 -9.24 22.23
C GLU A 287 3.77 -9.54 20.87
N GLY A 288 4.69 -8.70 20.41
CA GLY A 288 5.27 -8.80 19.07
C GLY A 288 6.41 -7.85 18.81
N GLU A 289 6.85 -7.84 17.55
CA GLU A 289 7.83 -6.90 17.04
C GLU A 289 7.17 -5.55 16.73
N LEU A 290 7.76 -4.46 17.24
CA LEU A 290 7.39 -3.10 16.85
C LEU A 290 8.13 -2.73 15.57
N ASN A 291 7.40 -2.59 14.46
CA ASN A 291 7.94 -1.99 13.24
C ASN A 291 7.91 -0.45 13.40
N LEU A 292 9.08 0.18 13.45
CA LEU A 292 9.25 1.60 13.71
C LEU A 292 9.88 2.29 12.51
N ASP A 293 9.19 3.27 11.93
CA ASP A 293 9.70 4.10 10.84
C ASP A 293 10.12 5.49 11.36
N LEU A 294 11.41 5.78 11.27
CA LEU A 294 12.02 7.05 11.65
C LEU A 294 12.54 7.85 10.45
N THR A 295 12.20 7.46 9.23
CA THR A 295 12.66 8.15 8.00
C THR A 295 12.22 9.61 7.96
N GLY A 296 11.06 9.93 8.54
CA GLY A 296 10.50 11.28 8.65
C GLY A 296 10.80 11.99 9.98
N PHE A 297 11.61 11.41 10.85
CA PHE A 297 11.79 11.91 12.23
C PHE A 297 12.64 13.20 12.33
N GLY A 298 13.53 13.44 11.39
CA GLY A 298 14.52 14.52 11.45
C GLY A 298 15.82 14.09 12.10
N ALA A 299 16.56 15.01 12.73
CA ALA A 299 17.87 14.71 13.29
C ALA A 299 17.78 13.82 14.53
N LEU A 300 18.45 12.67 14.49
CA LEU A 300 18.64 11.77 15.62
C LEU A 300 19.99 12.02 16.28
N THR A 301 20.02 12.07 17.62
CA THR A 301 21.25 12.20 18.40
C THR A 301 21.38 11.02 19.36
N ASP A 302 22.60 10.58 19.61
CA ASP A 302 22.88 9.46 20.53
C ASP A 302 22.26 9.69 21.90
N GLY A 303 21.62 8.66 22.45
CA GLY A 303 20.88 8.71 23.71
C GLY A 303 19.51 9.38 23.65
N MET A 304 19.05 9.79 22.48
CA MET A 304 17.77 10.49 22.32
C MET A 304 16.59 9.55 22.53
N SER A 305 15.63 9.97 23.36
CA SER A 305 14.30 9.32 23.42
C SER A 305 13.46 9.76 22.22
N VAL A 306 13.18 8.83 21.29
CA VAL A 306 12.33 9.10 20.11
C VAL A 306 10.83 9.03 20.45
N LEU A 307 10.48 8.21 21.44
CA LEU A 307 9.13 8.11 22.01
C LEU A 307 9.26 8.00 23.53
N SER A 308 8.61 8.88 24.26
CA SER A 308 8.49 8.84 25.73
C SER A 308 7.06 8.61 26.16
N THR A 309 6.84 7.72 27.12
CA THR A 309 5.54 7.30 27.59
C THR A 309 5.55 7.11 29.11
N THR A 310 4.42 6.83 29.73
CA THR A 310 4.40 6.39 31.13
C THR A 310 4.75 4.90 31.27
N ARG A 311 4.52 4.10 30.21
CA ARG A 311 4.83 2.66 30.16
C ARG A 311 4.76 2.13 28.72
N LEU A 312 5.73 1.28 28.35
CA LEU A 312 5.74 0.50 27.12
C LEU A 312 5.41 -0.96 27.44
N THR A 313 4.51 -1.59 26.69
CA THR A 313 4.13 -3.01 26.90
C THR A 313 3.90 -3.74 25.59
N ASN A 314 4.02 -5.07 25.64
CA ASN A 314 3.83 -5.99 24.53
C ASN A 314 4.83 -5.80 23.36
N ILE A 315 6.01 -5.25 23.65
CA ILE A 315 7.10 -5.08 22.67
C ILE A 315 8.19 -6.09 23.01
N SER A 316 8.33 -7.15 22.19
CA SER A 316 9.35 -8.18 22.36
C SER A 316 10.65 -7.85 21.61
N SER A 317 10.54 -7.15 20.48
CA SER A 317 11.66 -6.67 19.67
C SER A 317 11.27 -5.38 18.94
N ILE A 318 12.25 -4.66 18.41
CA ILE A 318 12.03 -3.42 17.64
C ILE A 318 12.81 -3.54 16.33
N LYS A 319 12.11 -3.38 15.21
CA LYS A 319 12.70 -3.23 13.90
C LYS A 319 12.55 -1.78 13.46
N ALA A 320 13.64 -1.02 13.50
CA ALA A 320 13.66 0.38 13.15
C ALA A 320 14.19 0.61 11.74
N THR A 321 13.55 1.54 11.01
CA THR A 321 14.00 2.06 9.72
C THR A 321 14.37 3.53 9.88
N PHE A 322 15.56 3.91 9.40
CA PHE A 322 16.09 5.27 9.53
C PHE A 322 16.16 5.99 8.19
N ALA A 323 16.31 7.30 8.23
CA ALA A 323 16.64 8.10 7.04
C ALA A 323 18.02 7.75 6.47
N ASP A 324 18.25 8.11 5.21
CA ASP A 324 19.54 7.89 4.58
C ASP A 324 20.67 8.60 5.35
N GLY A 325 21.76 7.89 5.54
CA GLY A 325 22.92 8.40 6.30
C GLY A 325 22.80 8.31 7.83
N VAL A 326 21.72 7.72 8.33
CA VAL A 326 21.53 7.48 9.78
C VAL A 326 21.58 5.98 10.05
N ALA A 327 22.41 5.55 10.99
CA ALA A 327 22.42 4.19 11.51
C ALA A 327 22.39 4.20 13.03
N GLY A 328 21.82 3.16 13.59
CA GLY A 328 21.74 2.97 15.02
C GLY A 328 20.72 1.90 15.38
N THR A 329 20.49 1.79 16.66
CA THR A 329 19.49 0.87 17.22
C THR A 329 18.48 1.63 18.06
N ILE A 330 17.28 1.07 18.16
CA ILE A 330 16.26 1.53 19.09
C ILE A 330 16.05 0.43 20.13
N ALA A 331 16.10 0.81 21.38
CA ALA A 331 15.84 -0.09 22.50
C ALA A 331 14.83 0.52 23.48
N VAL A 332 14.13 -0.35 24.20
CA VAL A 332 13.33 0.08 25.36
C VAL A 332 14.30 0.43 26.49
N SER A 333 14.14 1.63 27.06
CA SER A 333 14.94 2.08 28.20
C SER A 333 14.76 1.17 29.44
N ALA A 334 15.73 1.16 30.34
CA ALA A 334 15.71 0.32 31.54
C ALA A 334 14.47 0.58 32.45
N ASN A 335 13.89 1.77 32.40
CA ASN A 335 12.68 2.10 33.14
C ASN A 335 11.36 1.67 32.44
N GLY A 336 11.46 1.11 31.23
CA GLY A 336 10.31 0.64 30.44
C GLY A 336 9.38 1.73 29.90
N ARG A 337 9.89 2.97 29.74
CA ARG A 337 9.08 4.13 29.37
C ARG A 337 9.44 4.76 28.05
N ASP A 338 10.68 4.62 27.61
CA ASP A 338 11.22 5.34 26.46
C ASP A 338 11.71 4.36 25.39
N LEU A 339 11.53 4.73 24.13
CA LEU A 339 12.30 4.17 23.02
C LEU A 339 13.49 5.08 22.79
N VAL A 340 14.70 4.54 23.03
CA VAL A 340 15.95 5.30 23.00
C VAL A 340 16.76 4.90 21.77
N TYR A 341 17.20 5.91 21.02
CA TYR A 341 18.12 5.75 19.91
C TYR A 341 19.56 5.70 20.39
N THR A 342 20.30 4.74 19.91
CA THR A 342 21.77 4.65 20.07
C THR A 342 22.40 4.72 18.69
N ALA A 343 23.26 5.73 18.49
CA ALA A 343 23.92 5.95 17.21
C ALA A 343 25.00 4.90 16.93
N GLU A 344 25.07 4.45 15.69
CA GLU A 344 26.18 3.62 15.18
C GLU A 344 26.98 4.41 14.15
N THR A 345 28.28 4.13 14.06
CA THR A 345 29.12 4.69 13.02
C THR A 345 28.72 4.07 11.69
N LEU A 346 28.14 4.86 10.80
CA LEU A 346 27.72 4.43 9.47
C LEU A 346 28.63 5.04 8.41
N LEU A 347 29.29 4.19 7.63
CA LEU A 347 30.04 4.63 6.47
C LEU A 347 29.15 4.65 5.24
N LEU A 348 29.08 5.79 4.56
CA LEU A 348 28.36 5.95 3.29
C LEU A 348 29.31 5.77 2.13
N TRP A 349 28.91 4.98 1.14
CA TRP A 349 29.63 4.85 -0.12
C TRP A 349 29.59 6.17 -0.91
N ALA A 350 30.76 6.68 -1.26
CA ALA A 350 30.97 7.92 -2.03
C ALA A 350 31.81 7.71 -3.29
N GLY A 351 31.92 6.46 -3.78
CA GLY A 351 32.83 6.08 -4.87
C GLY A 351 32.39 6.47 -6.27
N GLY A 352 31.31 7.24 -6.42
CA GLY A 352 30.83 7.66 -7.74
C GLY A 352 30.47 6.48 -8.65
N GLU A 353 30.76 6.61 -9.96
CA GLU A 353 30.44 5.58 -10.95
C GLU A 353 31.27 4.29 -10.79
N ASN A 354 32.50 4.40 -10.31
CA ASN A 354 33.41 3.27 -10.12
C ASN A 354 34.31 3.50 -8.92
N GLY A 355 34.36 2.54 -8.00
CA GLY A 355 35.22 2.63 -6.84
C GLY A 355 35.69 1.27 -6.34
N VAL A 356 36.89 1.24 -5.73
CA VAL A 356 37.44 0.06 -5.05
C VAL A 356 37.10 0.18 -3.57
N TRP A 357 36.56 -0.88 -2.96
CA TRP A 357 36.09 -0.87 -1.58
C TRP A 357 37.16 -0.41 -0.56
N SER A 358 38.40 -0.82 -0.76
CA SER A 358 39.52 -0.50 0.11
C SER A 358 40.20 0.84 -0.16
N ALA A 359 39.79 1.58 -1.22
CA ALA A 359 40.41 2.83 -1.62
C ALA A 359 40.22 3.94 -0.58
N GLU A 360 41.20 4.85 -0.48
CA GLU A 360 41.12 6.02 0.38
C GLU A 360 39.99 6.97 -0.09
N ASN A 361 39.33 7.61 0.87
CA ASN A 361 38.27 8.61 0.63
C ASN A 361 37.03 8.10 -0.16
N ILE A 362 36.90 6.78 -0.28
CA ILE A 362 35.73 6.15 -0.92
C ILE A 362 34.52 6.09 0.00
N TRP A 363 34.76 6.21 1.28
CA TRP A 363 33.75 6.21 2.33
C TRP A 363 33.66 7.56 3.02
N THR A 364 32.46 7.92 3.46
CA THR A 364 32.24 9.11 4.28
C THR A 364 31.42 8.77 5.53
N ASN A 365 31.66 9.52 6.61
CA ASN A 365 30.87 9.50 7.83
C ASN A 365 30.40 10.93 8.11
N GLY A 366 29.08 11.17 8.11
CA GLY A 366 28.54 12.51 8.27
C GLY A 366 29.02 13.52 7.21
N GLY A 367 29.38 13.04 6.00
CA GLY A 367 29.93 13.85 4.91
C GLY A 367 31.44 14.10 4.97
N ALA A 368 32.14 13.69 6.02
CA ALA A 368 33.61 13.74 6.11
C ALA A 368 34.23 12.45 5.57
N PRO A 369 35.40 12.51 4.89
CA PRO A 369 36.13 11.31 4.49
C PRO A 369 36.39 10.37 5.67
N ALA A 370 36.20 9.07 5.45
CA ALA A 370 36.37 8.04 6.45
C ALA A 370 37.05 6.81 5.84
N THR A 371 37.66 5.99 6.71
CA THR A 371 38.32 4.74 6.31
C THR A 371 37.49 3.56 6.78
N TYR A 372 37.22 2.61 5.87
CA TYR A 372 36.58 1.36 6.22
C TYR A 372 37.45 0.48 7.10
N ALA A 373 36.83 -0.19 8.04
CA ALA A 373 37.38 -1.32 8.78
C ALA A 373 36.28 -2.37 9.00
N ASP A 374 36.68 -3.63 9.10
CA ASP A 374 35.73 -4.72 9.38
C ASP A 374 34.99 -4.47 10.70
N GLY A 375 33.72 -4.85 10.72
CA GLY A 375 32.81 -4.62 11.84
C GLY A 375 32.08 -3.28 11.80
N LEU A 376 32.46 -2.33 10.96
CA LEU A 376 31.72 -1.09 10.79
C LEU A 376 30.46 -1.31 9.91
N ALA A 377 29.40 -0.58 10.22
CA ALA A 377 28.22 -0.54 9.39
C ALA A 377 28.47 0.27 8.10
N VAL A 378 27.98 -0.21 6.96
CA VAL A 378 28.12 0.46 5.67
C VAL A 378 26.77 0.66 4.98
N SER A 379 26.64 1.73 4.21
CA SER A 379 25.43 2.03 3.46
C SER A 379 25.72 2.50 2.04
N PHE A 380 24.84 2.07 1.13
CA PHE A 380 24.78 2.45 -0.28
C PHE A 380 23.44 3.14 -0.54
N ALA A 381 23.45 4.46 -0.54
CA ALA A 381 22.30 5.30 -0.83
C ALA A 381 22.39 5.89 -2.25
N ASP A 382 21.34 6.56 -2.71
CA ASP A 382 21.40 7.27 -4.00
C ASP A 382 22.47 8.35 -4.00
N GLN A 383 23.23 8.41 -5.09
CA GLN A 383 24.26 9.43 -5.27
C GLN A 383 23.83 10.42 -6.34
N ALA A 384 23.91 11.71 -6.03
CA ALA A 384 23.50 12.77 -6.94
C ALA A 384 24.29 12.72 -8.26
N GLY A 385 23.57 12.57 -9.39
CA GLY A 385 24.16 12.53 -10.73
C GLY A 385 24.78 11.17 -11.11
N VAL A 386 24.72 10.14 -10.25
CA VAL A 386 25.25 8.80 -10.50
C VAL A 386 24.10 7.83 -10.77
N ALA A 387 23.91 7.43 -12.02
CA ALA A 387 22.88 6.44 -12.39
C ALA A 387 23.31 5.01 -12.06
N ALA A 388 24.60 4.70 -12.17
CA ALA A 388 25.16 3.40 -11.85
C ALA A 388 26.52 3.54 -11.16
N SER A 389 26.79 2.67 -10.18
CA SER A 389 28.04 2.62 -9.44
C SER A 389 28.56 1.18 -9.37
N VAL A 390 29.75 0.95 -9.86
CA VAL A 390 30.44 -0.34 -9.76
C VAL A 390 31.34 -0.31 -8.54
N VAL A 391 31.08 -1.22 -7.61
CA VAL A 391 31.84 -1.38 -6.36
C VAL A 391 32.73 -2.60 -6.50
N GLN A 392 34.04 -2.37 -6.62
CA GLN A 392 35.00 -3.44 -6.77
C GLN A 392 35.51 -3.92 -5.40
N LEU A 393 35.28 -5.18 -5.10
CA LEU A 393 35.83 -5.88 -3.95
C LEU A 393 37.18 -6.51 -4.35
N ASP A 394 38.26 -5.96 -3.87
CA ASP A 394 39.63 -6.43 -4.13
C ASP A 394 40.12 -7.46 -3.09
N SER A 395 39.43 -7.55 -1.98
CA SER A 395 39.66 -8.51 -0.88
C SER A 395 38.35 -8.89 -0.22
N GLU A 396 38.37 -9.92 0.63
CA GLU A 396 37.23 -10.23 1.50
C GLU A 396 37.10 -9.13 2.57
N VAL A 397 35.87 -8.69 2.80
CA VAL A 397 35.49 -7.69 3.78
C VAL A 397 34.36 -8.22 4.68
N SER A 398 34.32 -7.78 5.92
CA SER A 398 33.31 -8.22 6.90
C SER A 398 32.69 -7.01 7.60
N PRO A 399 31.82 -6.25 6.91
CA PRO A 399 31.10 -5.16 7.55
C PRO A 399 30.15 -5.70 8.64
N GLY A 400 29.98 -4.95 9.72
CA GLY A 400 29.04 -5.31 10.79
C GLY A 400 27.59 -5.41 10.31
N SER A 401 27.21 -4.52 9.39
CA SER A 401 25.97 -4.58 8.61
C SER A 401 26.16 -3.88 7.27
N MET A 402 25.37 -4.25 6.27
CA MET A 402 25.37 -3.59 4.96
C MET A 402 23.95 -3.23 4.54
N LEU A 403 23.66 -1.94 4.44
CA LEU A 403 22.37 -1.43 4.00
C LEU A 403 22.49 -0.89 2.58
N VAL A 404 21.69 -1.41 1.65
CA VAL A 404 21.58 -0.92 0.26
C VAL A 404 20.21 -0.31 0.09
N ARG A 405 20.12 1.00 0.30
CA ARG A 405 18.89 1.80 0.18
C ARG A 405 19.00 2.74 -1.01
N ASN A 406 18.79 2.20 -2.18
CA ASN A 406 18.87 2.91 -3.45
C ASN A 406 17.54 2.89 -4.19
N SER A 407 17.20 3.99 -4.86
CA SER A 407 16.02 4.09 -5.72
C SER A 407 16.38 4.47 -7.15
N THR A 408 17.40 5.29 -7.33
CA THR A 408 17.86 5.82 -8.63
C THR A 408 19.25 5.33 -9.03
N THR A 409 20.18 5.21 -8.07
CA THR A 409 21.53 4.71 -8.34
C THR A 409 21.54 3.18 -8.34
N ARG A 410 21.89 2.55 -9.46
CA ARG A 410 22.13 1.11 -9.56
C ARG A 410 23.49 0.77 -8.98
N TYR A 411 23.59 -0.19 -8.06
CA TYR A 411 24.85 -0.69 -7.55
C TYR A 411 25.18 -2.06 -8.10
N GLU A 412 26.45 -2.27 -8.48
CA GLU A 412 26.98 -3.57 -8.89
C GLU A 412 28.23 -3.92 -8.07
N LEU A 413 28.14 -4.98 -7.28
CA LEU A 413 29.25 -5.51 -6.51
C LEU A 413 30.02 -6.52 -7.36
N THR A 414 31.28 -6.28 -7.59
CA THR A 414 32.12 -7.08 -8.48
C THR A 414 33.54 -7.26 -7.88
N GLY A 415 34.40 -8.05 -8.53
CA GLY A 415 35.77 -8.25 -8.10
C GLY A 415 36.07 -9.68 -7.68
N THR A 416 37.27 -9.89 -7.11
CA THR A 416 37.75 -11.20 -6.65
C THR A 416 37.55 -11.43 -5.17
N GLY A 417 37.27 -10.36 -4.42
CA GLY A 417 36.90 -10.40 -3.01
C GLY A 417 35.42 -10.79 -2.80
N GLY A 418 35.03 -10.84 -1.56
CA GLY A 418 33.67 -11.16 -1.13
C GLY A 418 33.29 -10.41 0.13
N ILE A 419 32.02 -10.49 0.50
CA ILE A 419 31.47 -9.95 1.74
C ILE A 419 31.15 -11.14 2.64
N ALA A 420 31.76 -11.20 3.82
CA ALA A 420 31.64 -12.32 4.75
C ALA A 420 30.98 -11.90 6.08
N ASN A 421 30.29 -12.85 6.71
CA ASN A 421 29.76 -12.73 8.08
C ASN A 421 28.86 -11.51 8.32
N THR A 422 28.05 -11.11 7.33
CA THR A 422 27.17 -9.96 7.45
C THR A 422 25.77 -10.21 6.90
N VAL A 423 24.85 -9.34 7.27
CA VAL A 423 23.52 -9.27 6.65
C VAL A 423 23.51 -8.08 5.69
N ILE A 424 23.26 -8.35 4.40
CA ILE A 424 22.99 -7.33 3.40
C ILE A 424 21.49 -7.09 3.36
N THR A 425 21.07 -5.90 3.71
CA THR A 425 19.65 -5.51 3.62
C THR A 425 19.47 -4.63 2.39
N LYS A 426 18.65 -5.10 1.43
CA LYS A 426 18.28 -4.34 0.23
C LYS A 426 16.91 -3.70 0.43
N GLU A 427 16.88 -2.37 0.41
CA GLU A 427 15.70 -1.52 0.50
C GLU A 427 15.69 -0.51 -0.67
N GLY A 428 14.55 0.22 -0.83
CA GLY A 428 14.39 1.16 -1.95
C GLY A 428 14.15 0.47 -3.29
N ALA A 429 13.55 1.19 -4.23
CA ALA A 429 13.08 0.65 -5.51
C ALA A 429 14.18 0.29 -6.53
N GLY A 430 15.43 0.73 -6.28
CA GLY A 430 16.56 0.54 -7.19
C GLY A 430 17.11 -0.88 -7.21
N THR A 431 18.20 -1.07 -7.97
CA THR A 431 18.81 -2.37 -8.23
C THR A 431 20.14 -2.53 -7.50
N LEU A 432 20.32 -3.69 -6.86
CA LEU A 432 21.61 -4.22 -6.43
C LEU A 432 21.97 -5.42 -7.32
N VAL A 433 23.13 -5.41 -7.95
CA VAL A 433 23.64 -6.49 -8.78
C VAL A 433 24.79 -7.20 -8.09
N LEU A 434 24.74 -8.52 -8.07
CA LEU A 434 25.85 -9.36 -7.63
C LEU A 434 26.62 -9.83 -8.88
N GLY A 435 27.88 -9.43 -8.99
CA GLY A 435 28.74 -9.62 -10.17
C GLY A 435 29.29 -11.02 -10.32
N SER A 436 29.41 -11.77 -9.23
CA SER A 436 29.87 -13.16 -9.22
C SER A 436 29.36 -13.92 -7.99
N ALA A 437 29.47 -15.24 -8.01
CA ALA A 437 29.11 -16.10 -6.88
C ALA A 437 29.99 -15.88 -5.65
N SER A 438 31.21 -15.39 -5.82
CA SER A 438 32.15 -15.11 -4.72
C SER A 438 31.79 -13.88 -3.90
N ILE A 439 30.91 -13.01 -4.39
CA ILE A 439 30.49 -11.78 -3.66
C ILE A 439 29.82 -12.11 -2.33
N LEU A 440 29.01 -13.15 -2.28
CA LEU A 440 28.42 -13.62 -1.02
C LEU A 440 29.38 -14.64 -0.37
N GLY A 441 30.28 -14.13 0.46
CA GLY A 441 31.22 -14.94 1.25
C GLY A 441 30.54 -15.73 2.36
N THR A 442 31.35 -16.51 3.08
CA THR A 442 30.83 -17.37 4.17
C THR A 442 30.09 -16.57 5.22
N GLY A 443 28.92 -17.08 5.63
CA GLY A 443 28.11 -16.46 6.69
C GLY A 443 27.33 -15.21 6.26
N THR A 444 27.41 -14.80 5.00
CA THR A 444 26.66 -13.66 4.49
C THR A 444 25.26 -14.06 4.05
N THR A 445 24.28 -13.25 4.43
CA THR A 445 22.89 -13.39 4.00
C THR A 445 22.37 -12.10 3.37
N VAL A 446 21.38 -12.21 2.50
CA VAL A 446 20.74 -11.08 1.84
C VAL A 446 19.25 -11.05 2.18
N ALA A 447 18.78 -9.95 2.74
CA ALA A 447 17.37 -9.70 2.97
C ALA A 447 16.88 -8.64 1.98
N VAL A 448 16.04 -9.03 1.02
CA VAL A 448 15.47 -8.11 0.01
C VAL A 448 14.09 -7.71 0.45
N SER A 449 13.96 -6.52 1.01
CA SER A 449 12.67 -5.97 1.46
C SER A 449 11.94 -5.26 0.33
N GLN A 450 12.69 -4.58 -0.57
CA GLN A 450 12.12 -3.84 -1.70
C GLN A 450 13.14 -3.70 -2.84
N GLY A 451 12.65 -3.49 -4.07
CA GLY A 451 13.47 -3.27 -5.26
C GLY A 451 14.07 -4.56 -5.83
N VAL A 452 15.10 -4.43 -6.64
CA VAL A 452 15.65 -5.53 -7.44
C VAL A 452 16.96 -6.03 -6.86
N LEU A 453 17.05 -7.34 -6.61
CA LEU A 453 18.32 -8.06 -6.48
C LEU A 453 18.56 -8.83 -7.79
N ALA A 454 19.61 -8.47 -8.51
CA ALA A 454 19.97 -9.08 -9.78
C ALA A 454 21.32 -9.80 -9.71
N PHE A 455 21.50 -10.77 -10.61
CA PHE A 455 22.76 -11.50 -10.77
C PHE A 455 23.29 -11.24 -12.18
N SER A 456 24.57 -10.89 -12.30
CA SER A 456 25.24 -10.74 -13.59
C SER A 456 26.10 -11.96 -13.95
N TYR A 457 25.77 -13.12 -13.39
CA TYR A 457 26.35 -14.42 -13.69
C TYR A 457 25.26 -15.50 -13.69
N ASP A 458 25.50 -16.59 -14.40
CA ASP A 458 24.56 -17.70 -14.46
C ASP A 458 24.46 -18.38 -13.10
N THR A 459 23.24 -18.48 -12.59
CA THR A 459 22.96 -19.05 -11.26
C THR A 459 21.59 -19.70 -11.21
N ALA A 460 21.33 -20.45 -10.13
CA ALA A 460 20.06 -21.09 -9.87
C ALA A 460 19.54 -20.80 -8.46
N LEU A 461 18.22 -20.64 -8.34
CA LEU A 461 17.49 -20.53 -7.09
C LEU A 461 16.70 -21.81 -6.80
N PRO A 462 16.55 -22.22 -5.53
CA PRO A 462 16.83 -21.44 -4.32
C PRO A 462 18.34 -21.34 -4.01
N ALA A 463 18.82 -20.12 -3.77
CA ALA A 463 20.15 -19.89 -3.21
C ALA A 463 20.02 -19.79 -1.69
N THR A 464 20.94 -20.43 -0.97
CA THR A 464 20.96 -20.34 0.49
C THR A 464 21.31 -18.91 0.93
N GLY A 465 20.68 -18.43 2.00
CA GLY A 465 20.99 -17.14 2.61
C GLY A 465 20.31 -15.93 1.94
N ILE A 466 19.37 -16.13 1.02
CA ILE A 466 18.58 -15.02 0.46
C ILE A 466 17.12 -15.12 0.93
N THR A 467 16.61 -14.05 1.52
CA THR A 467 15.20 -13.90 1.91
C THR A 467 14.54 -12.79 1.11
N TRP A 468 13.28 -12.97 0.75
CA TRP A 468 12.53 -12.08 -0.12
C TRP A 468 11.29 -11.54 0.59
N GLY A 469 11.09 -10.21 0.57
CA GLY A 469 9.90 -9.54 1.07
C GLY A 469 8.89 -9.23 -0.04
N ALA A 470 7.68 -8.88 0.34
CA ALA A 470 6.67 -8.37 -0.59
C ALA A 470 7.16 -7.05 -1.21
N GLY A 471 7.08 -6.94 -2.55
CA GLY A 471 7.61 -5.78 -3.29
C GLY A 471 9.06 -5.91 -3.75
N SER A 472 9.71 -7.06 -3.48
CA SER A 472 11.03 -7.38 -4.03
C SER A 472 10.94 -7.96 -5.44
N PHE A 473 12.04 -7.81 -6.21
CA PHE A 473 12.18 -8.33 -7.57
C PHE A 473 13.45 -9.14 -7.70
N LEU A 474 13.34 -10.31 -8.31
CA LEU A 474 14.47 -11.07 -8.82
C LEU A 474 14.85 -10.53 -10.21
N GLY A 475 16.12 -10.20 -10.39
CA GLY A 475 16.69 -9.73 -11.65
C GLY A 475 17.76 -10.67 -12.21
N ALA A 476 18.01 -10.53 -13.51
CA ALA A 476 19.20 -11.02 -14.21
C ALA A 476 19.80 -9.83 -14.97
N ALA A 477 21.10 -9.72 -15.04
CA ALA A 477 21.80 -8.57 -15.58
C ALA A 477 22.97 -8.99 -16.48
N ASN A 478 23.42 -8.09 -17.33
CA ASN A 478 24.64 -8.24 -18.17
C ASN A 478 24.67 -9.54 -19.01
N GLY A 479 23.51 -9.99 -19.50
CA GLY A 479 23.40 -11.19 -20.32
C GLY A 479 23.30 -12.51 -19.55
N ALA A 480 23.28 -12.47 -18.22
CA ALA A 480 23.20 -13.67 -17.38
C ALA A 480 21.84 -14.38 -17.47
N THR A 481 21.86 -15.67 -17.14
CA THR A 481 20.66 -16.50 -16.97
C THR A 481 20.50 -16.89 -15.51
N VAL A 482 19.40 -16.48 -14.88
CA VAL A 482 19.00 -16.91 -13.54
C VAL A 482 17.91 -17.97 -13.68
N THR A 483 18.18 -19.18 -13.22
CA THR A 483 17.20 -20.26 -13.24
C THR A 483 16.48 -20.36 -11.90
N VAL A 484 15.15 -20.38 -11.92
CA VAL A 484 14.30 -20.60 -10.75
C VAL A 484 13.62 -21.96 -10.88
N ASP A 485 13.97 -22.89 -10.00
CA ASP A 485 13.25 -24.15 -9.89
C ASP A 485 11.97 -23.95 -9.06
N LEU A 486 10.84 -23.79 -9.73
CA LEU A 486 9.55 -23.58 -9.09
C LEU A 486 9.03 -24.84 -8.38
N GLY A 487 9.65 -26.03 -8.59
CA GLY A 487 9.38 -27.21 -7.79
C GLY A 487 10.01 -27.11 -6.39
N ALA A 488 11.12 -26.38 -6.26
CA ALA A 488 11.84 -26.15 -5.00
C ALA A 488 11.46 -24.83 -4.32
N VAL A 489 11.12 -23.80 -5.11
CA VAL A 489 10.64 -22.51 -4.60
C VAL A 489 9.11 -22.51 -4.57
N THR A 490 8.54 -22.87 -3.42
CA THR A 490 7.08 -22.88 -3.23
C THR A 490 6.58 -21.49 -2.84
N ASN A 491 5.53 -20.99 -3.53
CA ASN A 491 4.91 -19.68 -3.31
C ASN A 491 5.91 -18.51 -3.30
N PRO A 492 6.61 -18.24 -4.42
CA PRO A 492 7.56 -17.13 -4.51
C PRO A 492 6.84 -15.80 -4.20
N VAL A 493 7.41 -14.99 -3.30
CA VAL A 493 6.87 -13.66 -2.94
C VAL A 493 7.49 -12.54 -3.78
N PHE A 494 8.56 -12.82 -4.52
CA PHE A 494 9.23 -11.86 -5.39
C PHE A 494 8.60 -11.81 -6.78
N SER A 495 8.67 -10.64 -7.41
CA SER A 495 8.38 -10.40 -8.82
C SER A 495 9.62 -10.62 -9.69
N LEU A 496 9.49 -10.60 -11.02
CA LEU A 496 10.59 -10.83 -11.96
C LEU A 496 10.91 -9.54 -12.73
N SER A 497 12.20 -9.22 -12.87
CA SER A 497 12.68 -8.04 -13.61
C SER A 497 14.05 -8.26 -14.25
N PRO A 498 14.17 -9.08 -15.32
CA PRO A 498 15.43 -9.23 -16.04
C PRO A 498 15.76 -7.96 -16.83
N ASP A 499 17.05 -7.57 -16.86
CA ASP A 499 17.56 -6.52 -17.72
C ASP A 499 17.59 -6.95 -19.20
N ALA A 500 17.71 -6.00 -20.13
CA ALA A 500 17.83 -6.28 -21.56
C ALA A 500 18.93 -7.31 -21.85
N ASN A 501 18.64 -8.25 -22.75
CA ASN A 501 19.51 -9.39 -23.12
C ASN A 501 19.79 -10.41 -22.01
N SER A 502 19.17 -10.27 -20.84
CA SER A 502 19.30 -11.20 -19.72
C SER A 502 18.05 -12.08 -19.60
N PHE A 503 18.17 -13.21 -18.91
CA PHE A 503 17.12 -14.21 -18.85
C PHE A 503 16.83 -14.66 -17.43
N ILE A 504 15.53 -14.80 -17.10
CA ILE A 504 15.10 -15.57 -15.95
C ILE A 504 14.37 -16.81 -16.46
N THR A 505 14.91 -17.98 -16.17
CA THR A 505 14.32 -19.26 -16.57
C THR A 505 13.50 -19.82 -15.43
N LEU A 506 12.19 -19.99 -15.64
CA LEU A 506 11.28 -20.65 -14.73
C LEU A 506 11.17 -22.13 -15.11
N ALA A 507 11.80 -22.99 -14.33
CA ALA A 507 11.68 -24.43 -14.49
C ALA A 507 10.41 -24.91 -13.78
N THR A 508 9.47 -25.50 -14.53
CA THR A 508 8.17 -25.97 -14.03
C THR A 508 8.05 -27.49 -14.17
N PRO A 509 8.57 -28.26 -13.20
CA PRO A 509 8.48 -29.72 -13.26
C PRO A 509 7.04 -30.22 -13.05
N SER A 510 6.17 -29.42 -12.47
CA SER A 510 4.75 -29.68 -12.22
C SER A 510 3.92 -28.42 -12.49
N ASP A 511 2.60 -28.52 -12.37
CA ASP A 511 1.68 -27.40 -12.51
C ASP A 511 1.84 -26.41 -11.35
N ILE A 512 2.09 -25.16 -11.66
CA ILE A 512 2.43 -24.09 -10.69
C ILE A 512 1.69 -22.80 -11.02
N VAL A 513 1.30 -22.08 -9.96
CA VAL A 513 0.74 -20.73 -10.04
C VAL A 513 1.82 -19.72 -9.65
N PHE A 514 2.08 -18.75 -10.53
CA PHE A 514 2.93 -17.59 -10.24
C PHE A 514 2.06 -16.33 -10.23
N GLY A 515 1.86 -15.77 -9.03
CA GLY A 515 0.95 -14.65 -8.78
C GLY A 515 1.58 -13.26 -8.83
N ASN A 516 2.91 -13.18 -8.94
CA ASN A 516 3.64 -11.93 -8.86
C ASN A 516 3.87 -11.29 -10.24
N ALA A 517 4.34 -10.04 -10.26
CA ALA A 517 4.53 -9.29 -11.49
C ALA A 517 5.75 -9.80 -12.30
N ILE A 518 5.65 -9.68 -13.62
CA ILE A 518 6.76 -9.84 -14.55
C ILE A 518 6.99 -8.49 -15.22
N THR A 519 8.20 -7.95 -15.09
CA THR A 519 8.60 -6.63 -15.61
C THR A 519 9.99 -6.72 -16.23
N GLY A 520 10.58 -5.59 -16.60
CA GLY A 520 11.94 -5.53 -17.15
C GLY A 520 12.00 -5.70 -18.66
N ALA A 521 13.16 -5.38 -19.23
CA ALA A 521 13.40 -5.40 -20.68
C ALA A 521 14.03 -6.72 -21.18
N GLY A 522 14.33 -7.65 -20.29
CA GLY A 522 14.84 -8.99 -20.61
C GLY A 522 13.72 -10.00 -20.78
N THR A 523 14.08 -11.28 -20.87
CA THR A 523 13.13 -12.34 -21.18
C THR A 523 12.99 -13.34 -20.04
N VAL A 524 11.74 -13.62 -19.68
CA VAL A 524 11.39 -14.74 -18.80
C VAL A 524 11.13 -15.97 -19.66
N ARG A 525 11.93 -17.01 -19.48
CA ARG A 525 11.79 -18.31 -20.18
C ARG A 525 11.02 -19.28 -19.31
N LYS A 526 10.00 -19.90 -19.87
CA LYS A 526 9.34 -21.04 -19.24
C LYS A 526 9.87 -22.34 -19.85
N THR A 527 10.39 -23.22 -19.00
CA THR A 527 10.85 -24.57 -19.33
C THR A 527 10.13 -25.62 -18.47
N GLY A 528 10.29 -26.90 -18.84
CA GLY A 528 9.63 -28.01 -18.15
C GLY A 528 8.19 -28.24 -18.60
N THR A 529 7.72 -29.47 -18.44
CA THR A 529 6.43 -29.95 -18.98
C THR A 529 5.19 -29.50 -18.21
N GLY A 530 5.35 -29.03 -16.97
CA GLY A 530 4.25 -28.54 -16.14
C GLY A 530 3.58 -27.29 -16.69
N LEU A 531 2.34 -27.04 -16.26
CA LEU A 531 1.61 -25.82 -16.54
C LEU A 531 2.14 -24.67 -15.67
N LEU A 532 2.54 -23.57 -16.28
CA LEU A 532 2.76 -22.31 -15.57
C LEU A 532 1.51 -21.44 -15.69
N LYS A 533 0.83 -21.21 -14.58
CA LYS A 533 -0.31 -20.29 -14.49
C LYS A 533 0.14 -18.94 -13.98
N LEU A 534 -0.01 -17.89 -14.78
CA LEU A 534 0.27 -16.50 -14.41
C LEU A 534 -1.03 -15.78 -14.02
N THR A 535 -1.05 -15.26 -12.81
CA THR A 535 -2.18 -14.46 -12.30
C THR A 535 -1.77 -13.02 -11.96
N GLY A 536 -0.48 -12.72 -11.91
CA GLY A 536 0.09 -11.38 -11.73
C GLY A 536 0.12 -10.55 -13.01
N SER A 537 0.49 -9.28 -12.89
CA SER A 537 0.65 -8.38 -14.03
C SER A 537 1.88 -8.73 -14.88
N ASN A 538 1.82 -8.47 -16.18
CA ASN A 538 2.94 -8.66 -17.10
C ASN A 538 3.19 -7.41 -17.93
N SER A 539 4.42 -6.91 -17.90
CA SER A 539 4.94 -5.89 -18.82
C SER A 539 6.28 -6.29 -19.48
N GLY A 540 6.75 -7.51 -19.23
CA GLY A 540 7.98 -8.07 -19.77
C GLY A 540 7.77 -9.00 -20.95
N HIS A 541 8.87 -9.61 -21.44
CA HIS A 541 8.86 -10.59 -22.51
C HIS A 541 8.86 -12.01 -21.94
N ILE A 542 8.00 -12.87 -22.46
CA ILE A 542 7.90 -14.27 -22.05
C ILE A 542 8.17 -15.17 -23.25
N LEU A 543 9.04 -16.16 -23.06
CA LEU A 543 9.35 -17.19 -24.03
C LEU A 543 8.95 -18.55 -23.46
N VAL A 544 7.95 -19.19 -24.04
CA VAL A 544 7.53 -20.55 -23.67
C VAL A 544 8.30 -21.53 -24.51
N GLN A 545 9.33 -22.17 -23.95
CA GLN A 545 10.18 -23.14 -24.66
C GLN A 545 9.65 -24.56 -24.51
N GLU A 546 8.95 -24.88 -23.42
CA GLU A 546 8.44 -26.22 -23.15
C GLU A 546 7.18 -26.17 -22.29
N GLY A 547 6.24 -27.10 -22.52
CA GLY A 547 5.00 -27.23 -21.75
C GLY A 547 3.98 -26.12 -22.03
N ASN A 548 3.16 -25.80 -21.05
CA ASN A 548 2.00 -24.92 -21.21
C ASN A 548 2.10 -23.66 -20.37
N LEU A 549 1.63 -22.54 -20.92
CA LEU A 549 1.42 -21.28 -20.21
C LEU A 549 -0.08 -21.00 -20.11
N GLN A 550 -0.57 -20.64 -18.92
CA GLN A 550 -1.93 -20.14 -18.74
C GLN A 550 -1.89 -18.73 -18.17
N VAL A 551 -2.73 -17.85 -18.71
CA VAL A 551 -3.00 -16.52 -18.13
C VAL A 551 -4.43 -16.46 -17.63
N GLY A 552 -4.60 -15.91 -16.42
CA GLY A 552 -5.90 -15.84 -15.73
C GLY A 552 -6.31 -17.15 -15.02
N ASP A 553 -7.45 -17.09 -14.33
CA ASP A 553 -7.91 -18.14 -13.41
C ASP A 553 -9.41 -18.43 -13.46
N ASN A 554 -10.14 -18.00 -14.46
CA ASN A 554 -11.60 -18.09 -14.62
C ASN A 554 -12.42 -17.27 -13.60
N THR A 555 -11.83 -16.45 -12.75
CA THR A 555 -12.56 -15.73 -11.71
C THR A 555 -12.91 -14.29 -12.10
N ALA A 556 -12.13 -13.67 -12.99
CA ALA A 556 -12.27 -12.28 -13.38
C ALA A 556 -12.07 -12.05 -14.88
N SER A 557 -12.36 -10.83 -15.34
CA SER A 557 -11.91 -10.35 -16.65
C SER A 557 -10.39 -10.35 -16.70
N ILE A 558 -9.81 -10.81 -17.82
CA ILE A 558 -8.38 -10.74 -18.04
C ILE A 558 -8.06 -9.37 -18.67
N ASN A 559 -7.18 -8.62 -18.01
CA ASN A 559 -6.47 -7.49 -18.59
C ASN A 559 -4.98 -7.74 -18.31
N TRP A 560 -4.31 -8.46 -19.21
CA TRP A 560 -2.99 -8.99 -18.99
C TRP A 560 -2.04 -8.62 -20.13
N GLY A 561 -0.80 -8.29 -19.77
CA GLY A 561 0.19 -7.77 -20.70
C GLY A 561 0.06 -6.26 -20.92
N SER A 562 1.07 -5.66 -21.49
CA SER A 562 1.12 -4.24 -21.84
C SER A 562 1.71 -4.03 -23.23
N ALA A 563 1.48 -2.87 -23.81
CA ALA A 563 2.12 -2.51 -25.08
C ALA A 563 3.65 -2.60 -24.95
N GLY A 564 4.30 -3.26 -25.90
CA GLY A 564 5.74 -3.52 -25.92
C GLY A 564 6.19 -4.78 -25.18
N SER A 565 5.31 -5.48 -24.46
CA SER A 565 5.59 -6.82 -23.96
C SER A 565 5.27 -7.89 -25.03
N SER A 566 5.86 -9.08 -24.92
CA SER A 566 5.58 -10.17 -25.86
C SER A 566 5.45 -11.54 -25.19
N VAL A 567 4.69 -12.42 -25.81
CA VAL A 567 4.67 -13.87 -25.50
C VAL A 567 5.04 -14.62 -26.75
N THR A 568 6.16 -15.32 -26.71
CA THR A 568 6.65 -16.17 -27.81
C THR A 568 6.45 -17.63 -27.44
N LEU A 569 5.83 -18.40 -28.32
CA LEU A 569 5.59 -19.84 -28.19
C LEU A 569 6.52 -20.63 -29.12
N HIS A 570 7.23 -21.59 -28.55
CA HIS A 570 8.01 -22.57 -29.32
C HIS A 570 7.18 -23.78 -29.77
N ASP A 571 7.76 -24.62 -30.61
CA ASP A 571 7.14 -25.86 -31.11
C ASP A 571 6.63 -26.73 -29.94
N GLY A 572 5.43 -27.28 -30.11
CA GLY A 572 4.79 -28.16 -29.15
C GLY A 572 4.24 -27.46 -27.90
N THR A 573 4.31 -26.11 -27.80
CA THR A 573 3.83 -25.36 -26.63
C THR A 573 2.41 -24.83 -26.79
N MET A 574 1.78 -24.47 -25.68
CA MET A 574 0.42 -23.95 -25.67
C MET A 574 0.30 -22.71 -24.77
N LEU A 575 -0.42 -21.71 -25.26
CA LEU A 575 -0.98 -20.62 -24.44
C LEU A 575 -2.46 -20.86 -24.19
N ASN A 576 -2.84 -20.94 -22.92
CA ASN A 576 -4.22 -21.04 -22.48
C ASN A 576 -4.66 -19.71 -21.85
N ILE A 577 -5.68 -19.08 -22.40
CA ILE A 577 -6.29 -17.86 -21.87
C ILE A 577 -7.56 -18.24 -21.14
N SER A 578 -7.59 -18.01 -19.81
CA SER A 578 -8.61 -18.53 -18.91
C SER A 578 -9.28 -17.38 -18.14
N GLY A 579 -10.32 -16.81 -18.74
CA GLY A 579 -11.09 -15.70 -18.17
C GLY A 579 -12.51 -16.10 -17.73
N ARG A 580 -13.14 -15.24 -16.96
CA ARG A 580 -14.54 -15.44 -16.52
C ARG A 580 -15.49 -15.36 -17.70
N SER A 581 -16.46 -16.27 -17.76
CA SER A 581 -17.54 -16.27 -18.75
C SER A 581 -18.28 -14.93 -18.79
N ASN A 582 -18.64 -14.48 -20.00
CA ASN A 582 -19.35 -13.23 -20.27
C ASN A 582 -18.61 -11.94 -19.87
N SER A 583 -17.30 -11.97 -19.79
CA SER A 583 -16.46 -10.80 -19.52
C SER A 583 -15.60 -10.44 -20.72
N HIS A 584 -15.25 -9.16 -20.87
CA HIS A 584 -14.26 -8.74 -21.86
C HIS A 584 -12.85 -9.08 -21.35
N HIS A 585 -12.03 -9.62 -22.24
CA HIS A 585 -10.65 -10.01 -21.94
C HIS A 585 -9.70 -9.33 -22.91
N VAL A 586 -8.60 -8.78 -22.39
CA VAL A 586 -7.57 -8.09 -23.18
C VAL A 586 -6.21 -8.73 -22.89
N ILE A 587 -5.53 -9.15 -23.93
CA ILE A 587 -4.11 -9.50 -23.90
C ILE A 587 -3.35 -8.34 -24.56
N GLY A 588 -2.69 -7.53 -23.75
CA GLY A 588 -1.95 -6.36 -24.20
C GLY A 588 -0.56 -6.66 -24.75
N SER A 589 -0.05 -7.90 -24.56
CA SER A 589 1.22 -8.37 -25.10
C SER A 589 1.08 -8.79 -26.56
N ASP A 590 2.12 -8.59 -27.35
CA ASP A 590 2.23 -9.16 -28.68
C ASP A 590 2.41 -10.69 -28.60
N LEU A 591 1.69 -11.44 -29.42
CA LEU A 591 1.84 -12.90 -29.50
C LEU A 591 2.68 -13.27 -30.70
N VAL A 592 3.75 -14.04 -30.47
CA VAL A 592 4.60 -14.64 -31.53
C VAL A 592 4.35 -16.15 -31.51
N LEU A 593 3.77 -16.66 -32.57
CA LEU A 593 3.36 -18.06 -32.71
C LEU A 593 4.39 -18.85 -33.53
N GLY A 594 5.25 -19.57 -32.82
CA GLY A 594 6.35 -20.32 -33.41
C GLY A 594 7.59 -19.47 -33.64
N THR A 595 8.74 -20.15 -33.75
CA THR A 595 10.04 -19.56 -34.06
C THR A 595 10.54 -20.02 -35.44
N SER A 596 9.80 -20.95 -36.06
CA SER A 596 10.00 -21.41 -37.43
C SER A 596 8.67 -21.76 -38.08
N ALA A 597 8.65 -21.85 -39.42
CA ALA A 597 7.46 -22.20 -40.19
C ALA A 597 6.98 -23.65 -39.98
N SER A 598 7.80 -24.49 -39.34
CA SER A 598 7.46 -25.89 -39.02
C SER A 598 6.88 -26.05 -37.60
N ASP A 599 6.88 -25.00 -36.79
CA ASP A 599 6.43 -25.06 -35.41
C ASP A 599 4.92 -25.28 -35.32
N SER A 600 4.53 -26.19 -34.44
CA SER A 600 3.13 -26.46 -34.09
C SER A 600 2.83 -25.90 -32.70
N VAL A 601 2.20 -24.76 -32.65
CA VAL A 601 1.80 -24.11 -31.39
C VAL A 601 0.30 -24.11 -31.23
N SER A 602 -0.17 -24.14 -29.99
CA SER A 602 -1.61 -24.13 -29.67
C SER A 602 -2.01 -22.88 -28.90
N LEU A 603 -3.07 -22.22 -29.37
CA LEU A 603 -3.74 -21.17 -28.64
C LEU A 603 -5.10 -21.71 -28.19
N ARG A 604 -5.32 -21.78 -26.89
CA ARG A 604 -6.57 -22.25 -26.31
C ARG A 604 -7.29 -21.13 -25.56
N TRP A 605 -8.56 -20.99 -25.87
CA TRP A 605 -9.46 -20.13 -25.14
C TRP A 605 -10.37 -20.98 -24.24
N ASN A 606 -10.30 -20.75 -22.93
CA ASN A 606 -11.11 -21.49 -21.95
C ASN A 606 -12.16 -20.57 -21.31
N ASP A 607 -13.19 -20.23 -22.12
CA ASP A 607 -14.42 -19.61 -21.65
C ASP A 607 -15.56 -20.60 -21.84
N ALA A 608 -16.25 -20.94 -20.77
CA ALA A 608 -17.36 -21.92 -20.80
C ALA A 608 -18.53 -21.47 -21.69
N SER A 609 -18.69 -20.18 -21.98
CA SER A 609 -19.76 -19.64 -22.83
C SER A 609 -19.38 -19.45 -24.29
N GLN A 610 -18.07 -19.41 -24.62
CA GLN A 610 -17.52 -19.08 -25.94
C GLN A 610 -18.08 -17.77 -26.58
N ALA A 611 -18.71 -16.94 -25.78
CA ALA A 611 -19.46 -15.78 -26.28
C ALA A 611 -18.58 -14.58 -26.63
N ASN A 612 -17.37 -14.50 -26.07
CA ASN A 612 -16.45 -13.37 -26.27
C ASN A 612 -15.03 -13.85 -26.54
N ALA A 613 -14.57 -13.73 -27.80
CA ALA A 613 -13.17 -13.94 -28.13
C ALA A 613 -12.30 -12.85 -27.49
N PRO A 614 -11.05 -13.18 -27.04
CA PRO A 614 -10.16 -12.18 -26.49
C PRO A 614 -9.77 -11.14 -27.55
N ILE A 615 -9.62 -9.89 -27.11
CA ILE A 615 -8.94 -8.89 -27.94
C ILE A 615 -7.45 -9.09 -27.75
N ILE A 616 -6.76 -9.52 -28.80
CA ILE A 616 -5.31 -9.67 -28.85
C ILE A 616 -4.78 -8.49 -29.65
N ASN A 617 -3.85 -7.72 -29.07
CA ASN A 617 -3.35 -6.50 -29.69
C ASN A 617 -2.66 -6.76 -31.02
N THR A 618 -1.79 -7.77 -31.09
CA THR A 618 -1.08 -8.12 -32.32
C THR A 618 -0.71 -9.60 -32.29
N ILE A 619 -0.94 -10.29 -33.39
CA ILE A 619 -0.34 -11.60 -33.69
C ILE A 619 0.73 -11.33 -34.74
N LEU A 620 2.00 -11.48 -34.37
CA LEU A 620 3.13 -11.36 -35.29
C LEU A 620 3.46 -12.74 -35.81
N PRO A 621 3.30 -13.02 -37.12
CA PRO A 621 4.01 -14.15 -37.74
C PRO A 621 5.50 -13.82 -37.75
N GLU A 622 6.36 -14.78 -37.42
CA GLU A 622 7.78 -14.59 -37.60
C GLU A 622 8.04 -14.25 -39.08
N THR A 623 8.66 -13.09 -39.34
CA THR A 623 9.09 -12.75 -40.70
C THR A 623 10.24 -13.68 -41.03
N LEU A 624 9.97 -14.70 -41.88
CA LEU A 624 11.02 -15.50 -42.49
C LEU A 624 12.03 -14.53 -43.10
N PRO A 625 13.34 -14.67 -42.83
CA PRO A 625 14.35 -13.93 -43.56
C PRO A 625 14.15 -14.23 -45.03
N SER A 626 13.92 -13.20 -45.86
CA SER A 626 13.85 -13.35 -47.30
C SER A 626 15.17 -13.95 -47.75
N THR A 627 15.19 -15.25 -48.04
CA THR A 627 16.27 -15.86 -48.80
C THR A 627 16.25 -15.19 -50.14
N GLY A 628 17.18 -14.23 -50.35
CA GLY A 628 17.40 -13.62 -51.64
C GLY A 628 17.66 -14.70 -52.66
N MET A 629 16.86 -14.66 -53.74
CA MET A 629 17.25 -15.26 -54.99
C MET A 629 18.42 -14.48 -55.60
#